data_05ffc26336b156cf9916c43862b49ef2
#
_entry.id   05ffc26336b156cf9916c43862b49ef2
#
_cell.length_a   1.000
_cell.length_b   1.000
_cell.length_c   1.000
_cell.angle_alpha   90.00
_cell.angle_beta   90.00
_cell.angle_gamma   90.00
#
_symmetry.space_group_name_H-M   'P 1'
#
loop_
_entity.id
_entity.type
_entity.pdbx_description
1 polymer ?
#
loop_
_entity_poly.entity_id
_entity_poly.type
_entity_poly.pdbx_seq_one_letter_code
_entity_poly.pdbx_strand_id
1 'polypeptide(L)'
;MWMIVLSGLISCTKSTTGSEGSVSFVISSDQYLADITKSNVSDYTTLPGSDDFVLTINNSAGNAVWRGKASEWDPATKLMVGEYRVTASYGNIEDEGFNKPCFEGTQTFTIKNKETSQVTVSASLANTVIKIACTDNLKNYYKDYTFKLARNNADIVTFAKGESRAAFIDGYKVTVNGTFVTESGAEKTFSKDYTGLAAATAYNMVFDVAGVGNGAITISFNNNVETIELGDVELND
;
A
#
# COMPACT_ATOMS: atom_id res chain seq x y z
N MET A 1 -76.77 28.09 -33.04
CA MET A 1 -75.39 28.29 -33.45
C MET A 1 -74.55 28.33 -32.19
N TRP A 2 -73.94 27.19 -31.82
CA TRP A 2 -73.26 27.01 -30.54
C TRP A 2 -71.75 26.98 -30.82
N MET A 3 -71.04 27.90 -30.23
CA MET A 3 -69.62 28.16 -30.46
C MET A 3 -68.88 27.43 -29.33
N ILE A 4 -68.16 26.36 -29.64
CA ILE A 4 -67.30 25.63 -28.72
C ILE A 4 -65.94 26.32 -28.72
N VAL A 5 -65.60 26.92 -27.56
CA VAL A 5 -64.25 27.48 -27.31
C VAL A 5 -63.36 26.34 -26.81
N LEU A 6 -62.43 25.94 -27.60
CA LEU A 6 -61.39 24.95 -27.26
C LEU A 6 -60.23 25.65 -26.56
N SER A 7 -60.21 25.61 -25.22
CA SER A 7 -59.08 26.09 -24.43
C SER A 7 -57.95 25.09 -24.46
N GLY A 8 -56.92 25.38 -25.25
CA GLY A 8 -55.65 24.63 -25.25
C GLY A 8 -54.90 24.79 -23.96
N LEU A 9 -54.73 23.73 -23.18
CA LEU A 9 -53.80 23.65 -22.07
C LEU A 9 -52.40 23.54 -22.63
N ILE A 10 -51.62 24.64 -22.55
CA ILE A 10 -50.20 24.62 -22.79
C ILE A 10 -49.57 24.03 -21.50
N SER A 11 -49.31 22.73 -21.54
CA SER A 11 -48.45 22.08 -20.51
C SER A 11 -47.02 22.54 -20.73
N CYS A 12 -46.54 23.53 -20.00
CA CYS A 12 -45.12 23.80 -19.84
C CYS A 12 -44.50 22.64 -19.07
N THR A 13 -43.93 21.66 -19.80
CA THR A 13 -42.98 20.74 -19.20
C THR A 13 -41.75 21.57 -18.81
N LYS A 14 -41.68 21.90 -17.51
CA LYS A 14 -40.50 22.48 -16.91
C LYS A 14 -39.40 21.43 -17.06
N SER A 15 -38.52 21.58 -18.06
CA SER A 15 -37.29 20.80 -18.12
C SER A 15 -36.50 21.18 -16.87
N THR A 16 -36.46 20.28 -15.89
CA THR A 16 -35.52 20.37 -14.78
C THR A 16 -34.13 20.17 -15.35
N THR A 17 -33.58 21.22 -15.97
CA THR A 17 -32.12 21.30 -16.14
C THR A 17 -31.55 21.31 -14.73
N GLY A 18 -31.09 20.14 -14.29
CA GLY A 18 -30.44 20.01 -12.99
C GLY A 18 -29.30 21.02 -12.91
N SER A 19 -29.15 21.64 -11.74
CA SER A 19 -28.00 22.52 -11.49
C SER A 19 -26.72 21.68 -11.55
N GLU A 20 -25.74 22.12 -12.33
CA GLU A 20 -24.50 21.39 -12.57
C GLU A 20 -23.28 22.27 -12.29
N GLY A 21 -22.18 21.66 -11.92
CA GLY A 21 -20.87 22.26 -11.81
C GLY A 21 -19.79 21.32 -12.34
N SER A 22 -18.54 21.69 -12.16
CA SER A 22 -17.40 20.89 -12.58
C SER A 22 -16.34 20.80 -11.46
N VAL A 23 -15.40 19.86 -11.61
CA VAL A 23 -14.33 19.63 -10.62
C VAL A 23 -13.04 19.26 -11.35
N SER A 24 -11.93 19.78 -10.82
CA SER A 24 -10.58 19.33 -11.15
C SER A 24 -9.97 18.63 -9.95
N PHE A 25 -9.15 17.60 -10.19
CA PHE A 25 -8.46 16.87 -9.15
C PHE A 25 -6.97 17.14 -9.17
N VAL A 26 -6.38 17.27 -7.98
CA VAL A 26 -4.94 17.27 -7.74
C VAL A 26 -4.65 16.06 -6.87
N ILE A 27 -3.84 15.12 -7.35
CA ILE A 27 -3.48 13.92 -6.61
C ILE A 27 -2.03 14.05 -6.16
N SER A 28 -1.79 13.80 -4.88
CA SER A 28 -0.46 13.74 -4.29
C SER A 28 -0.26 12.42 -3.56
N SER A 29 0.91 11.80 -3.76
CA SER A 29 1.34 10.66 -2.95
C SER A 29 1.95 11.19 -1.66
N ASP A 30 1.48 10.68 -0.51
CA ASP A 30 2.15 10.92 0.77
C ASP A 30 3.46 10.14 0.78
N GLN A 31 4.56 10.85 1.08
CA GLN A 31 5.90 10.28 1.06
C GLN A 31 6.37 9.78 2.43
N TYR A 32 5.64 10.10 3.48
CA TYR A 32 6.09 9.79 4.83
C TYR A 32 5.67 8.40 5.28
N LEU A 33 6.62 7.70 5.92
CA LEU A 33 6.38 6.45 6.63
C LEU A 33 6.44 6.71 8.13
N ALA A 34 5.55 6.05 8.86
CA ALA A 34 5.61 6.00 10.30
C ALA A 34 6.66 4.94 10.70
N ASP A 35 7.91 5.35 10.78
CA ASP A 35 9.00 4.52 11.29
C ASP A 35 9.90 5.32 12.24
N ILE A 36 10.82 4.62 12.93
CA ILE A 36 11.75 5.22 13.87
C ILE A 36 12.79 6.08 13.15
N THR A 37 13.10 5.77 11.92
CA THR A 37 14.13 6.40 11.09
C THR A 37 13.60 7.58 10.29
N LYS A 38 12.28 7.80 10.27
CA LYS A 38 11.59 8.80 9.44
C LYS A 38 11.91 8.65 7.95
N SER A 39 11.94 7.41 7.48
CA SER A 39 12.15 7.07 6.08
C SER A 39 11.03 7.62 5.20
N ASN A 40 11.34 7.83 3.93
CA ASN A 40 10.33 8.14 2.92
C ASN A 40 9.99 6.87 2.13
N VAL A 41 8.79 6.80 1.56
CA VAL A 41 8.41 5.70 0.65
C VAL A 41 9.37 5.61 -0.52
N SER A 42 9.90 6.74 -0.99
CA SER A 42 10.90 6.82 -2.07
C SER A 42 12.23 6.11 -1.77
N ASP A 43 12.54 5.83 -0.50
CA ASP A 43 13.73 5.07 -0.10
C ASP A 43 13.57 3.57 -0.41
N TYR A 44 12.34 3.11 -0.67
CA TYR A 44 11.99 1.71 -0.90
C TYR A 44 11.42 1.41 -2.28
N THR A 45 10.87 2.41 -2.98
CA THR A 45 10.27 2.26 -4.31
C THR A 45 10.16 3.59 -5.04
N THR A 46 9.93 3.54 -6.34
CA THR A 46 9.56 4.73 -7.11
C THR A 46 8.10 5.09 -6.81
N LEU A 47 7.86 6.38 -6.53
CA LEU A 47 6.50 6.88 -6.30
C LEU A 47 5.71 6.92 -7.61
N PRO A 48 4.40 6.59 -7.59
CA PRO A 48 3.54 6.78 -8.75
C PRO A 48 3.36 8.25 -9.08
N GLY A 49 3.27 8.57 -10.37
CA GLY A 49 2.83 9.87 -10.83
C GLY A 49 1.33 10.08 -10.59
N SER A 50 0.88 11.34 -10.56
CA SER A 50 -0.54 11.67 -10.42
C SER A 50 -1.42 10.96 -11.45
N ASP A 51 -0.91 10.81 -12.66
CA ASP A 51 -1.61 10.26 -13.82
C ASP A 51 -1.77 8.73 -13.76
N ASP A 52 -0.98 8.06 -12.92
CA ASP A 52 -1.00 6.60 -12.74
C ASP A 52 -2.14 6.12 -11.84
N PHE A 53 -2.75 7.05 -11.08
CA PHE A 53 -3.84 6.70 -10.17
C PHE A 53 -5.15 6.43 -10.92
N VAL A 54 -5.92 5.48 -10.40
CA VAL A 54 -7.32 5.27 -10.77
C VAL A 54 -8.20 6.08 -9.84
N LEU A 55 -9.05 6.94 -10.39
CA LEU A 55 -10.07 7.66 -9.66
C LEU A 55 -11.40 6.92 -9.73
N THR A 56 -12.09 6.87 -8.61
CA THR A 56 -13.49 6.44 -8.53
C THR A 56 -14.28 7.56 -7.85
N ILE A 57 -15.26 8.12 -8.56
CA ILE A 57 -16.12 9.19 -8.05
C ILE A 57 -17.49 8.59 -7.75
N ASN A 58 -17.91 8.68 -6.50
CA ASN A 58 -19.22 8.22 -6.04
C ASN A 58 -20.10 9.39 -5.65
N ASN A 59 -21.38 9.30 -5.94
CA ASN A 59 -22.38 10.25 -5.42
C ASN A 59 -22.72 9.96 -3.95
N SER A 60 -23.58 10.77 -3.34
CA SER A 60 -24.00 10.62 -1.94
C SER A 60 -24.74 9.31 -1.64
N ALA A 61 -25.30 8.65 -2.65
CA ALA A 61 -25.91 7.33 -2.54
C ALA A 61 -24.91 6.17 -2.62
N GLY A 62 -23.60 6.47 -2.80
CA GLY A 62 -22.55 5.48 -2.94
C GLY A 62 -22.40 4.90 -4.34
N ASN A 63 -23.19 5.35 -5.32
CA ASN A 63 -23.10 4.87 -6.69
C ASN A 63 -21.94 5.55 -7.41
N ALA A 64 -21.10 4.74 -8.10
CA ALA A 64 -20.03 5.26 -8.94
C ALA A 64 -20.63 6.00 -10.15
N VAL A 65 -20.25 7.27 -10.27
CA VAL A 65 -20.63 8.13 -11.41
C VAL A 65 -19.51 8.22 -12.44
N TRP A 66 -18.29 7.93 -12.03
CA TRP A 66 -17.15 7.83 -12.93
C TRP A 66 -16.04 6.96 -12.33
N ARG A 67 -15.32 6.23 -13.19
CA ARG A 67 -14.09 5.48 -12.84
C ARG A 67 -13.18 5.39 -14.06
N GLY A 68 -11.90 5.71 -13.85
CA GLY A 68 -10.86 5.64 -14.89
C GLY A 68 -9.53 6.12 -14.35
N LYS A 69 -8.51 6.20 -15.21
CA LYS A 69 -7.25 6.81 -14.85
C LYS A 69 -7.43 8.30 -14.60
N ALA A 70 -6.65 8.86 -13.68
CA ALA A 70 -6.69 10.28 -13.39
C ALA A 70 -6.41 11.15 -14.64
N SER A 71 -5.52 10.68 -15.51
CA SER A 71 -5.22 11.31 -16.81
C SER A 71 -6.39 11.30 -17.81
N GLU A 72 -7.40 10.47 -17.60
CA GLU A 72 -8.59 10.36 -18.44
C GLU A 72 -9.74 11.25 -17.95
N TRP A 73 -9.61 11.86 -16.77
CA TRP A 73 -10.63 12.74 -16.23
C TRP A 73 -10.61 14.10 -17.00
N ASP A 74 -11.74 14.43 -17.62
CA ASP A 74 -11.94 15.74 -18.21
C ASP A 74 -12.52 16.72 -17.17
N PRO A 75 -11.77 17.76 -16.75
CA PRO A 75 -12.25 18.77 -15.80
C PRO A 75 -13.47 19.56 -16.29
N ALA A 76 -13.79 19.51 -17.60
CA ALA A 76 -14.99 20.13 -18.15
C ALA A 76 -16.25 19.30 -17.93
N THR A 77 -16.11 18.05 -17.49
CA THR A 77 -17.24 17.14 -17.19
C THR A 77 -18.18 17.79 -16.18
N LYS A 78 -19.47 17.76 -16.50
CA LYS A 78 -20.52 18.31 -15.63
C LYS A 78 -21.07 17.21 -14.71
N LEU A 79 -21.07 17.53 -13.43
CA LEU A 79 -21.72 16.73 -12.39
C LEU A 79 -22.91 17.52 -11.81
N MET A 80 -23.94 16.81 -11.40
CA MET A 80 -25.09 17.41 -10.72
C MET A 80 -24.66 18.04 -9.39
N VAL A 81 -25.31 19.12 -8.98
CA VAL A 81 -25.10 19.72 -7.65
C VAL A 81 -25.37 18.69 -6.57
N GLY A 82 -24.43 18.53 -5.63
CA GLY A 82 -24.54 17.56 -4.55
C GLY A 82 -23.21 17.22 -3.93
N GLU A 83 -23.23 16.31 -2.97
CA GLU A 83 -22.06 15.77 -2.31
C GLU A 83 -21.56 14.52 -3.04
N TYR A 84 -20.24 14.43 -3.13
CA TYR A 84 -19.51 13.35 -3.78
C TYR A 84 -18.33 12.91 -2.92
N ARG A 85 -17.88 11.70 -3.20
CA ARG A 85 -16.61 11.16 -2.69
C ARG A 85 -15.75 10.71 -3.86
N VAL A 86 -14.49 11.12 -3.87
CA VAL A 86 -13.47 10.59 -4.78
C VAL A 86 -12.50 9.72 -4.01
N THR A 87 -12.18 8.56 -4.56
CA THR A 87 -11.08 7.71 -4.12
C THR A 87 -10.03 7.67 -5.22
N ALA A 88 -8.78 7.95 -4.88
CA ALA A 88 -7.62 7.75 -5.74
C ALA A 88 -6.87 6.51 -5.27
N SER A 89 -6.64 5.54 -6.15
CA SER A 89 -5.94 4.29 -5.85
C SER A 89 -4.87 3.98 -6.87
N TYR A 90 -3.75 3.42 -6.41
CA TYR A 90 -2.66 2.90 -7.23
C TYR A 90 -2.20 1.56 -6.69
N GLY A 91 -1.95 0.59 -7.58
CA GLY A 91 -1.62 -0.78 -7.19
C GLY A 91 -2.82 -1.56 -6.69
N ASN A 92 -2.55 -2.75 -6.17
CA ASN A 92 -3.54 -3.61 -5.53
C ASN A 92 -2.96 -4.13 -4.21
N ILE A 93 -3.68 -3.99 -3.11
CA ILE A 93 -3.21 -4.42 -1.78
C ILE A 93 -2.99 -5.94 -1.69
N GLU A 94 -3.71 -6.72 -2.49
CA GLU A 94 -3.56 -8.17 -2.57
C GLU A 94 -2.30 -8.60 -3.34
N ASP A 95 -1.71 -7.68 -4.15
CA ASP A 95 -0.46 -7.91 -4.87
C ASP A 95 0.71 -7.62 -3.92
N GLU A 96 1.17 -8.63 -3.20
CA GLU A 96 2.25 -8.51 -2.23
C GLU A 96 3.62 -8.86 -2.84
N GLY A 97 4.70 -8.32 -2.26
CA GLY A 97 6.08 -8.65 -2.63
C GLY A 97 6.94 -7.46 -3.00
N PHE A 98 8.01 -7.69 -3.75
CA PHE A 98 8.92 -6.63 -4.18
C PHE A 98 8.29 -5.74 -5.25
N ASN A 99 8.49 -4.41 -5.12
CA ASN A 99 7.98 -3.42 -6.09
C ASN A 99 6.47 -3.49 -6.29
N LYS A 100 5.72 -3.74 -5.21
CA LYS A 100 4.25 -3.84 -5.20
C LYS A 100 3.60 -2.81 -4.27
N PRO A 101 3.96 -1.50 -4.37
CA PRO A 101 3.33 -0.50 -3.54
C PRO A 101 1.86 -0.31 -3.91
N CYS A 102 1.01 -0.17 -2.90
CA CYS A 102 -0.39 0.20 -3.04
C CYS A 102 -0.65 1.50 -2.30
N PHE A 103 -1.24 2.49 -3.00
CA PHE A 103 -1.61 3.77 -2.42
C PHE A 103 -3.10 3.96 -2.50
N GLU A 104 -3.68 4.54 -1.48
CA GLU A 104 -5.09 4.93 -1.46
C GLU A 104 -5.28 6.25 -0.73
N GLY A 105 -6.18 7.07 -1.26
CA GLY A 105 -6.63 8.31 -0.65
C GLY A 105 -8.09 8.58 -0.99
N THR A 106 -8.80 9.19 -0.07
CA THR A 106 -10.23 9.51 -0.24
C THR A 106 -10.51 10.94 0.20
N GLN A 107 -11.30 11.66 -0.60
CA GLN A 107 -11.74 13.01 -0.28
C GLN A 107 -13.23 13.19 -0.60
N THR A 108 -13.96 13.83 0.29
CA THR A 108 -15.34 14.28 0.03
C THR A 108 -15.32 15.70 -0.51
N PHE A 109 -16.25 16.01 -1.42
CA PHE A 109 -16.37 17.32 -2.00
C PHE A 109 -17.81 17.63 -2.40
N THR A 110 -18.11 18.90 -2.64
CA THR A 110 -19.46 19.37 -3.03
C THR A 110 -19.39 20.05 -4.39
N ILE A 111 -20.24 19.63 -5.30
CA ILE A 111 -20.47 20.32 -6.57
C ILE A 111 -21.53 21.40 -6.34
N LYS A 112 -21.18 22.65 -6.71
CA LYS A 112 -22.06 23.81 -6.66
C LYS A 112 -22.44 24.25 -8.07
N ASN A 113 -23.60 24.88 -8.15
CA ASN A 113 -24.17 25.31 -9.44
C ASN A 113 -23.25 26.31 -10.16
N LYS A 114 -22.86 25.96 -11.39
CA LYS A 114 -22.01 26.78 -12.29
C LYS A 114 -20.62 27.11 -11.75
N GLU A 115 -20.18 26.44 -10.68
CA GLU A 115 -18.83 26.58 -10.14
C GLU A 115 -17.92 25.44 -10.63
N THR A 116 -16.62 25.74 -10.70
CA THR A 116 -15.57 24.74 -10.84
C THR A 116 -14.84 24.62 -9.50
N SER A 117 -14.85 23.45 -8.91
CA SER A 117 -14.13 23.16 -7.66
C SER A 117 -12.77 22.53 -7.98
N GLN A 118 -11.76 22.79 -7.15
CA GLN A 118 -10.51 22.04 -7.14
C GLN A 118 -10.48 21.15 -5.89
N VAL A 119 -10.19 19.87 -6.06
CA VAL A 119 -10.18 18.88 -4.99
C VAL A 119 -8.80 18.23 -4.96
N THR A 120 -8.13 18.33 -3.81
CA THR A 120 -6.85 17.64 -3.58
C THR A 120 -7.13 16.32 -2.89
N VAL A 121 -6.57 15.23 -3.42
CA VAL A 121 -6.61 13.89 -2.85
C VAL A 121 -5.20 13.49 -2.47
N SER A 122 -4.93 13.38 -1.17
CA SER A 122 -3.67 12.84 -0.66
C SER A 122 -3.81 11.33 -0.51
N ALA A 123 -3.01 10.58 -1.26
CA ALA A 123 -2.97 9.12 -1.22
C ALA A 123 -1.77 8.67 -0.39
N SER A 124 -2.01 7.90 0.65
CA SER A 124 -0.97 7.31 1.51
C SER A 124 -0.71 5.86 1.12
N LEU A 125 0.48 5.36 1.45
CA LEU A 125 0.82 3.95 1.26
C LEU A 125 -0.12 3.07 2.10
N ALA A 126 -0.80 2.13 1.47
CA ALA A 126 -1.69 1.18 2.14
C ALA A 126 -0.94 -0.05 2.67
N ASN A 127 0.23 -0.36 2.09
CA ASN A 127 1.06 -1.48 2.52
C ASN A 127 1.84 -1.18 3.80
N THR A 128 2.26 -2.27 4.46
CA THR A 128 3.42 -2.34 5.35
C THR A 128 4.66 -2.60 4.52
N VAL A 129 5.79 -1.96 4.85
CA VAL A 129 7.08 -2.17 4.18
C VAL A 129 7.97 -3.01 5.08
N ILE A 130 8.51 -4.13 4.56
CA ILE A 130 9.47 -4.96 5.29
C ILE A 130 10.78 -5.04 4.49
N LYS A 131 11.88 -4.68 5.14
CA LYS A 131 13.22 -4.83 4.63
C LYS A 131 14.02 -5.78 5.51
N ILE A 132 14.71 -6.74 4.89
CA ILE A 132 15.61 -7.65 5.59
C ILE A 132 17.04 -7.27 5.26
N ALA A 133 17.87 -7.16 6.28
CA ALA A 133 19.30 -6.94 6.17
C ALA A 133 20.05 -7.95 7.03
N CYS A 134 21.28 -8.29 6.62
CA CYS A 134 22.16 -9.16 7.38
C CYS A 134 23.47 -8.39 7.65
N THR A 135 24.00 -8.54 8.86
CA THR A 135 25.33 -8.01 9.19
C THR A 135 26.41 -8.75 8.40
N ASP A 136 27.60 -8.17 8.35
CA ASP A 136 28.73 -8.83 7.72
C ASP A 136 29.17 -10.06 8.50
N ASN A 137 28.97 -10.09 9.82
CA ASN A 137 29.21 -11.28 10.64
C ASN A 137 28.34 -12.44 10.16
N LEU A 138 27.02 -12.24 10.00
CA LEU A 138 26.13 -13.29 9.53
C LEU A 138 26.45 -13.73 8.10
N LYS A 139 26.75 -12.79 7.21
CA LYS A 139 27.11 -13.08 5.81
C LYS A 139 28.37 -13.91 5.68
N ASN A 140 29.34 -13.70 6.61
CA ASN A 140 30.60 -14.43 6.63
C ASN A 140 30.49 -15.78 7.38
N TYR A 141 29.53 -15.90 8.31
CA TYR A 141 29.36 -17.10 9.11
C TYR A 141 28.59 -18.20 8.38
N TYR A 142 27.58 -17.84 7.57
CA TYR A 142 26.78 -18.78 6.83
C TYR A 142 27.12 -18.77 5.34
N LYS A 143 27.36 -19.96 4.78
CA LYS A 143 27.61 -20.16 3.35
C LYS A 143 26.45 -19.64 2.51
N ASP A 144 25.22 -19.89 2.96
CA ASP A 144 24.01 -19.41 2.32
C ASP A 144 22.90 -19.15 3.35
N TYR A 145 21.93 -18.30 2.98
CA TYR A 145 20.75 -18.03 3.80
C TYR A 145 19.60 -17.51 2.96
N THR A 146 18.40 -17.79 3.40
CA THR A 146 17.15 -17.36 2.76
C THR A 146 16.13 -17.00 3.81
N PHE A 147 15.39 -15.92 3.58
CA PHE A 147 14.24 -15.57 4.42
C PHE A 147 12.98 -15.55 3.57
N LYS A 148 11.88 -16.03 4.14
CA LYS A 148 10.56 -16.01 3.52
C LYS A 148 9.60 -15.29 4.42
N LEU A 149 8.87 -14.33 3.85
CA LEU A 149 7.67 -13.81 4.47
C LEU A 149 6.50 -14.69 4.06
N ALA A 150 5.72 -15.13 5.01
CA ALA A 150 4.58 -16.03 4.79
C ALA A 150 3.35 -15.56 5.58
N ARG A 151 2.17 -15.92 5.08
CA ARG A 151 0.89 -15.75 5.77
C ARG A 151 0.05 -17.02 5.59
N ASN A 152 -0.52 -17.52 6.68
CA ASN A 152 -1.35 -18.73 6.67
C ASN A 152 -0.65 -19.92 5.97
N ASN A 153 0.65 -20.10 6.19
CA ASN A 153 1.53 -21.09 5.58
C ASN A 153 1.73 -20.96 4.06
N ALA A 154 1.37 -19.83 3.47
CA ALA A 154 1.68 -19.50 2.08
C ALA A 154 2.82 -18.48 2.03
N ASP A 155 3.84 -18.75 1.21
CA ASP A 155 4.94 -17.82 0.98
C ASP A 155 4.43 -16.61 0.20
N ILE A 156 4.70 -15.40 0.72
CA ILE A 156 4.42 -14.12 0.06
C ILE A 156 5.61 -13.72 -0.81
N VAL A 157 6.80 -13.72 -0.22
CA VAL A 157 8.04 -13.28 -0.88
C VAL A 157 9.25 -13.97 -0.27
N THR A 158 10.27 -14.21 -1.10
CA THR A 158 11.53 -14.82 -0.69
C THR A 158 12.69 -13.83 -0.86
N PHE A 159 13.41 -13.58 0.23
CA PHE A 159 14.66 -12.84 0.27
C PHE A 159 15.82 -13.83 0.19
N ALA A 160 16.39 -14.00 -0.98
CA ALA A 160 17.60 -14.80 -1.16
C ALA A 160 18.83 -14.04 -0.63
N LYS A 161 19.95 -14.74 -0.47
CA LYS A 161 21.22 -14.11 -0.11
C LYS A 161 21.56 -12.97 -1.07
N GLY A 162 21.80 -11.79 -0.51
CA GLY A 162 22.09 -10.57 -1.27
C GLY A 162 20.86 -9.78 -1.73
N GLU A 163 19.63 -10.23 -1.47
CA GLU A 163 18.45 -9.42 -1.74
C GLU A 163 18.42 -8.17 -0.85
N SER A 164 18.23 -7.02 -1.46
CA SER A 164 18.25 -5.71 -0.78
C SER A 164 16.97 -4.90 -0.91
N ARG A 165 16.05 -5.35 -1.77
CA ARG A 165 14.76 -4.68 -1.96
C ARG A 165 13.87 -4.85 -0.73
N ALA A 166 12.97 -3.91 -0.54
CA ALA A 166 11.90 -4.05 0.45
C ALA A 166 10.67 -4.74 -0.16
N ALA A 167 9.98 -5.53 0.64
CA ALA A 167 8.69 -6.10 0.31
C ALA A 167 7.55 -5.20 0.81
N PHE A 168 6.52 -5.09 0.00
CA PHE A 168 5.27 -4.42 0.31
C PHE A 168 4.24 -5.51 0.59
N ILE A 169 3.67 -5.51 1.79
CA ILE A 169 2.71 -6.53 2.21
C ILE A 169 1.43 -5.91 2.74
N ASP A 170 0.32 -6.61 2.59
CA ASP A 170 -0.92 -6.28 3.28
C ASP A 170 -0.87 -6.85 4.70
N GLY A 171 -1.13 -6.00 5.68
CA GLY A 171 -1.60 -6.50 6.89
C GLY A 171 -0.79 -6.46 8.14
N TYR A 172 -1.53 -6.85 9.13
CA TYR A 172 -1.25 -6.81 10.56
C TYR A 172 -0.25 -7.89 11.03
N LYS A 173 -0.16 -9.00 10.29
CA LYS A 173 0.63 -10.16 10.70
C LYS A 173 1.41 -10.77 9.54
N VAL A 174 2.68 -11.13 9.81
CA VAL A 174 3.52 -11.91 8.91
C VAL A 174 4.33 -12.94 9.71
N THR A 175 4.56 -14.11 9.14
CA THR A 175 5.53 -15.09 9.63
C THR A 175 6.83 -14.93 8.86
N VAL A 176 7.95 -14.80 9.56
CA VAL A 176 9.29 -14.80 8.98
C VAL A 176 9.90 -16.18 9.19
N ASN A 177 10.19 -16.87 8.10
CA ASN A 177 10.90 -18.14 8.09
C ASN A 177 12.32 -17.91 7.58
N GLY A 178 13.33 -18.32 8.33
CA GLY A 178 14.72 -18.26 7.90
C GLY A 178 15.33 -19.64 7.75
N THR A 179 16.14 -19.82 6.74
CA THR A 179 16.99 -20.99 6.52
C THR A 179 18.43 -20.53 6.38
N PHE A 180 19.35 -21.14 7.11
CA PHE A 180 20.78 -20.86 7.07
C PHE A 180 21.52 -22.14 6.75
N VAL A 181 22.50 -22.04 5.86
CA VAL A 181 23.38 -23.16 5.46
C VAL A 181 24.78 -22.90 6.00
N THR A 182 25.27 -23.81 6.84
CA THR A 182 26.61 -23.72 7.41
C THR A 182 27.67 -24.05 6.36
N GLU A 183 28.95 -23.83 6.65
CA GLU A 183 30.06 -24.22 5.77
C GLU A 183 30.12 -25.73 5.53
N SER A 184 29.73 -26.55 6.50
CA SER A 184 29.59 -28.02 6.35
C SER A 184 28.40 -28.46 5.49
N GLY A 185 27.49 -27.52 5.14
CA GLY A 185 26.27 -27.80 4.38
C GLY A 185 25.06 -28.19 5.25
N ALA A 186 25.17 -28.13 6.58
CA ALA A 186 24.02 -28.38 7.46
C ALA A 186 23.04 -27.20 7.39
N GLU A 187 21.74 -27.49 7.38
CA GLU A 187 20.69 -26.48 7.39
C GLU A 187 20.18 -26.23 8.82
N LYS A 188 20.00 -24.96 9.14
CA LYS A 188 19.37 -24.48 10.36
C LYS A 188 18.19 -23.59 10.00
N THR A 189 17.07 -23.74 10.70
CA THR A 189 15.85 -22.99 10.39
C THR A 189 15.25 -22.36 11.63
N PHE A 190 14.52 -21.25 11.43
CA PHE A 190 13.62 -20.70 12.43
C PHE A 190 12.32 -20.24 11.77
N SER A 191 11.30 -20.06 12.59
CA SER A 191 10.02 -19.48 12.21
C SER A 191 9.53 -18.55 13.30
N LYS A 192 9.16 -17.33 12.96
CA LYS A 192 8.67 -16.35 13.92
C LYS A 192 7.54 -15.49 13.36
N ASP A 193 6.50 -15.32 14.17
CA ASP A 193 5.37 -14.45 13.89
C ASP A 193 5.65 -13.02 14.38
N TYR A 194 5.35 -12.05 13.53
CA TYR A 194 5.30 -10.62 13.85
C TYR A 194 3.87 -10.13 13.67
N THR A 195 3.35 -9.45 14.67
CA THR A 195 1.97 -8.95 14.72
C THR A 195 1.96 -7.47 15.09
N GLY A 196 0.85 -6.80 14.87
CA GLY A 196 0.75 -5.35 15.12
C GLY A 196 1.43 -4.50 14.06
N LEU A 197 1.67 -5.05 12.88
CA LEU A 197 2.22 -4.31 11.76
C LEU A 197 1.17 -3.32 11.23
N ALA A 198 1.61 -2.11 10.89
CA ALA A 198 0.74 -1.03 10.46
C ALA A 198 1.02 -0.63 9.01
N ALA A 199 -0.03 -0.20 8.30
CA ALA A 199 0.11 0.42 6.99
C ALA A 199 0.98 1.69 7.07
N ALA A 200 1.55 2.10 5.95
CA ALA A 200 2.44 3.24 5.83
C ALA A 200 3.60 3.22 6.85
N THR A 201 4.07 2.03 7.22
CA THR A 201 5.15 1.84 8.21
C THR A 201 6.22 0.93 7.65
N ALA A 202 7.49 1.34 7.81
CA ALA A 202 8.63 0.53 7.44
C ALA A 202 9.21 -0.21 8.65
N TYR A 203 9.43 -1.50 8.46
CA TYR A 203 10.05 -2.40 9.44
C TYR A 203 11.35 -2.94 8.88
N ASN A 204 12.47 -2.54 9.48
CA ASN A 204 13.79 -3.03 9.13
C ASN A 204 14.18 -4.15 10.09
N MET A 205 14.32 -5.36 9.56
CA MET A 205 14.78 -6.53 10.29
C MET A 205 16.26 -6.75 10.01
N VAL A 206 17.12 -6.64 11.02
CA VAL A 206 18.54 -6.86 10.88
C VAL A 206 18.92 -8.16 11.59
N PHE A 207 19.45 -9.11 10.84
CA PHE A 207 19.89 -10.40 11.33
C PHE A 207 21.39 -10.40 11.57
N ASP A 208 21.81 -10.93 12.72
CA ASP A 208 23.21 -11.11 13.10
C ASP A 208 23.41 -12.46 13.79
N VAL A 209 24.66 -12.91 13.93
CA VAL A 209 24.98 -14.05 14.78
C VAL A 209 25.07 -13.62 16.25
N ALA A 210 24.49 -14.38 17.16
CA ALA A 210 24.46 -14.07 18.61
C ALA A 210 25.80 -14.32 19.31
N GLY A 211 26.82 -14.72 18.58
CA GLY A 211 28.16 -15.03 19.04
C GLY A 211 28.71 -16.22 18.25
N VAL A 212 30.02 -16.22 18.04
CA VAL A 212 30.70 -17.31 17.30
C VAL A 212 30.61 -18.58 18.14
N GLY A 213 30.03 -19.63 17.57
CA GLY A 213 29.94 -20.95 18.21
C GLY A 213 28.66 -21.23 19.00
N ASN A 214 27.75 -20.27 19.18
CA ASN A 214 26.54 -20.46 20.02
C ASN A 214 25.32 -21.01 19.26
N GLY A 215 25.37 -21.10 17.93
CA GLY A 215 24.23 -21.61 17.13
C GLY A 215 22.97 -20.73 17.22
N ALA A 216 23.11 -19.48 17.62
CA ALA A 216 22.01 -18.56 17.78
C ALA A 216 22.16 -17.35 16.84
N ILE A 217 21.04 -16.76 16.48
CA ILE A 217 20.99 -15.49 15.75
C ILE A 217 20.34 -14.42 16.61
N THR A 218 20.65 -13.17 16.33
CA THR A 218 19.90 -12.03 16.84
C THR A 218 19.09 -11.39 15.73
N ILE A 219 17.92 -10.90 16.06
CA ILE A 219 17.06 -10.13 15.18
C ILE A 219 16.79 -8.78 15.81
N SER A 220 17.22 -7.70 15.17
CA SER A 220 16.83 -6.35 15.54
C SER A 220 15.57 -5.97 14.77
N PHE A 221 14.50 -5.64 15.52
CA PHE A 221 13.22 -5.24 14.97
C PHE A 221 12.67 -4.07 15.78
N ASN A 222 12.47 -2.91 15.14
CA ASN A 222 11.99 -1.69 15.79
C ASN A 222 12.77 -1.34 17.07
N ASN A 223 14.11 -1.37 17.01
CA ASN A 223 15.04 -1.14 18.14
C ASN A 223 14.99 -2.19 19.29
N ASN A 224 14.14 -3.20 19.17
CA ASN A 224 14.20 -4.36 20.05
C ASN A 224 15.13 -5.39 19.45
N VAL A 225 16.04 -5.93 20.25
CA VAL A 225 16.93 -7.03 19.86
C VAL A 225 16.46 -8.29 20.57
N GLU A 226 16.25 -9.34 19.83
CA GLU A 226 15.90 -10.65 20.35
C GLU A 226 16.88 -11.69 19.87
N THR A 227 17.08 -12.75 20.67
CA THR A 227 17.93 -13.90 20.34
C THR A 227 17.07 -15.10 20.05
N ILE A 228 17.37 -15.80 18.96
CA ILE A 228 16.73 -17.06 18.58
C ILE A 228 17.79 -18.16 18.53
N GLU A 229 17.56 -19.21 19.31
CA GLU A 229 18.40 -20.41 19.28
C GLU A 229 18.05 -21.23 18.03
N LEU A 230 19.05 -21.55 17.23
CA LEU A 230 18.88 -22.35 16.01
C LEU A 230 19.13 -23.85 16.23
N GLY A 231 19.27 -24.28 17.51
CA GLY A 231 19.66 -25.63 17.90
C GLY A 231 21.17 -25.88 17.83
N ASP A 232 21.62 -27.02 18.32
CA ASP A 232 23.03 -27.33 18.49
C ASP A 232 23.80 -27.14 17.18
N VAL A 233 24.81 -26.28 17.23
CA VAL A 233 25.85 -26.18 16.20
C VAL A 233 26.91 -27.22 16.55
N GLU A 234 27.09 -28.23 15.71
CA GLU A 234 28.32 -28.99 15.77
C GLU A 234 29.44 -27.99 15.45
N LEU A 235 30.28 -27.74 16.44
CA LEU A 235 31.52 -27.00 16.25
C LEU A 235 32.36 -27.81 15.26
N ASN A 236 32.59 -27.28 14.08
CA ASN A 236 33.59 -27.86 13.19
C ASN A 236 34.95 -27.60 13.82
N ASP A 237 35.60 -28.66 14.27
CA ASP A 237 37.04 -28.71 14.58
C ASP A 237 37.86 -28.47 13.31
#